data_9c2541134c032c088f410340d4d14e8e
#
_entry.id   9c2541134c032c088f410340d4d14e8e
#
_cell.length_a   1.000
_cell.length_b   1.000
_cell.length_c   1.000
_cell.angle_alpha   90.00
_cell.angle_beta   90.00
_cell.angle_gamma   90.00
#
_symmetry.space_group_name_H-M   'P 1'
#
loop_
_entity.id
_entity.type
_entity.pdbx_description
1 polymer ?
#
loop_
_entity_poly.entity_id
_entity_poly.type
_entity_poly.pdbx_seq_one_letter_code
_entity_poly.pdbx_strand_id
1 'polypeptide(L)'
;MRRFSLALLTLMFSAVTLRAQMPRRPSAYTNNPGFWITAGISGFRANVVNDGVSASTWDFGNSTNFAYRGSIEKGGNNGSSFGVAGSWSHVPFVYTSTGVFPPAGGCAGTLSCEAHLDLMTLVATFHSGGGIGFHQVLELNGGVVAYRNLKRKSDGAKLAPSGGNVDPLFALGYGFGYGLSDRTNLDIISDYSFAIHERKDLSSGNSNTNSMPGLRASLRMGFGGSTTRR
;
A
#
# COMPACT_ATOMS: atom_id res chain seq x y z
N MET A 1 -15.32 -2.53 -18.00
CA MET A 1 -14.09 -2.76 -17.24
C MET A 1 -12.91 -3.35 -18.03
N ARG A 2 -13.11 -4.20 -19.06
CA ARG A 2 -12.00 -4.80 -19.87
C ARG A 2 -11.16 -3.82 -20.69
N ARG A 3 -11.68 -2.63 -21.04
CA ARG A 3 -10.96 -1.65 -21.89
C ARG A 3 -9.92 -0.81 -21.13
N PHE A 4 -10.06 -0.62 -19.83
CA PHE A 4 -9.09 0.10 -18.99
C PHE A 4 -7.81 -0.69 -18.72
N SER A 5 -7.91 -2.02 -18.62
CA SER A 5 -6.74 -2.87 -18.36
C SER A 5 -5.76 -2.93 -19.54
N LEU A 6 -6.27 -2.84 -20.78
CA LEU A 6 -5.41 -2.87 -21.97
C LEU A 6 -4.63 -1.55 -22.15
N ALA A 7 -5.26 -0.42 -21.81
CA ALA A 7 -4.61 0.90 -21.91
C ALA A 7 -3.48 1.06 -20.87
N LEU A 8 -3.66 0.49 -19.68
CA LEU A 8 -2.61 0.51 -18.64
C LEU A 8 -1.41 -0.36 -19.01
N LEU A 9 -1.66 -1.52 -19.65
CA LEU A 9 -0.60 -2.42 -20.10
C LEU A 9 0.21 -1.81 -21.25
N THR A 10 -0.44 -1.14 -22.18
CA THR A 10 0.25 -0.44 -23.31
C THR A 10 1.06 0.75 -22.82
N LEU A 11 0.61 1.49 -21.79
CA LEU A 11 1.39 2.57 -21.19
C LEU A 11 2.64 2.04 -20.46
N MET A 12 2.56 0.88 -19.82
CA MET A 12 3.72 0.27 -19.17
C MET A 12 4.78 -0.20 -20.18
N PHE A 13 4.38 -0.76 -21.33
CA PHE A 13 5.32 -1.19 -22.36
C PHE A 13 6.00 -0.03 -23.09
N SER A 14 5.32 1.07 -23.33
CA SER A 14 5.92 2.27 -23.95
C SER A 14 6.90 2.99 -23.01
N ALA A 15 6.73 2.88 -21.68
CA ALA A 15 7.66 3.47 -20.71
C ALA A 15 9.01 2.74 -20.64
N VAL A 16 9.07 1.45 -20.97
CA VAL A 16 10.31 0.67 -20.99
C VAL A 16 11.21 1.05 -22.17
N THR A 17 10.62 1.43 -23.32
CA THR A 17 11.38 1.82 -24.51
C THR A 17 11.97 3.23 -24.42
N LEU A 18 11.42 4.12 -23.60
CA LEU A 18 11.96 5.47 -23.39
C LEU A 18 13.29 5.51 -22.61
N ARG A 19 13.64 4.45 -21.88
CA ARG A 19 14.95 4.35 -21.22
C ARG A 19 16.15 4.32 -22.18
N ALA A 20 15.94 3.92 -23.42
CA ALA A 20 17.03 3.78 -24.41
C ALA A 20 17.49 5.13 -25.00
N GLN A 21 16.76 6.22 -24.79
CA GLN A 21 17.00 7.49 -25.49
C GLN A 21 17.46 8.65 -24.61
N MET A 22 17.47 8.51 -23.27
CA MET A 22 18.04 9.56 -22.43
C MET A 22 19.55 9.36 -22.28
N PRO A 23 20.38 10.30 -22.78
CA PRO A 23 21.82 10.23 -22.56
C PRO A 23 22.09 10.33 -21.06
N ARG A 24 22.52 9.23 -20.45
CA ARG A 24 23.08 9.26 -19.11
C ARG A 24 24.32 10.16 -19.15
N ARG A 25 24.25 11.35 -18.59
CA ARG A 25 25.47 12.09 -18.25
C ARG A 25 26.20 11.24 -17.20
N PRO A 26 27.40 10.71 -17.49
CA PRO A 26 28.19 10.04 -16.49
C PRO A 26 28.54 11.08 -15.41
N SER A 27 27.95 10.98 -14.22
CA SER A 27 28.44 11.73 -13.09
C SER A 27 29.77 11.10 -12.69
N ALA A 28 30.81 11.90 -12.61
CA ALA A 28 32.16 11.45 -12.23
C ALA A 28 32.21 10.86 -10.79
N TYR A 29 31.16 11.04 -10.03
CA TYR A 29 31.00 10.56 -8.67
C TYR A 29 29.58 10.01 -8.48
N THR A 30 29.46 8.74 -8.13
CA THR A 30 28.21 8.15 -7.67
C THR A 30 28.28 8.00 -6.16
N ASN A 31 27.48 8.76 -5.45
CA ASN A 31 27.33 8.63 -4.00
C ASN A 31 26.15 7.67 -3.76
N ASN A 32 26.45 6.38 -3.60
CA ASN A 32 25.42 5.40 -3.30
C ASN A 32 25.21 5.34 -1.78
N PRO A 33 24.07 5.80 -1.27
CA PRO A 33 23.76 5.65 0.15
C PRO A 33 23.78 4.21 0.59
N GLY A 34 24.32 3.95 1.80
CA GLY A 34 24.35 2.62 2.40
C GLY A 34 22.94 2.17 2.82
N PHE A 35 22.11 3.12 3.23
CA PHE A 35 20.70 2.89 3.53
C PHE A 35 19.84 4.12 3.22
N TRP A 36 18.53 3.86 3.08
CA TRP A 36 17.51 4.88 2.82
C TRP A 36 16.46 4.85 3.91
N ILE A 37 15.98 6.03 4.29
CA ILE A 37 14.79 6.21 5.11
C ILE A 37 13.77 6.96 4.26
N THR A 38 12.54 6.44 4.21
CA THR A 38 11.45 7.07 3.48
C THR A 38 10.31 7.39 4.42
N ALA A 39 9.70 8.55 4.23
CA ALA A 39 8.44 8.91 4.86
C ALA A 39 7.48 9.42 3.78
N GLY A 40 6.22 9.03 3.87
CA GLY A 40 5.22 9.38 2.86
C GLY A 40 3.80 9.37 3.38
N ILE A 41 2.93 9.99 2.59
CA ILE A 41 1.48 9.96 2.77
C ILE A 41 0.86 9.42 1.49
N SER A 42 -0.17 8.58 1.63
CA SER A 42 -0.93 8.03 0.51
C SER A 42 -2.41 8.26 0.68
N GLY A 43 -3.10 8.54 -0.43
CA GLY A 43 -4.54 8.41 -0.55
C GLY A 43 -4.88 7.10 -1.24
N PHE A 44 -5.78 6.29 -0.68
CA PHE A 44 -6.17 5.02 -1.25
C PHE A 44 -7.67 4.76 -1.09
N ARG A 45 -8.19 3.83 -1.89
CA ARG A 45 -9.54 3.28 -1.75
C ARG A 45 -9.43 1.80 -1.45
N ALA A 46 -10.34 1.27 -0.65
CA ALA A 46 -10.43 -0.15 -0.36
C ALA A 46 -11.74 -0.71 -0.87
N ASN A 47 -11.72 -1.93 -1.37
CA ASN A 47 -12.93 -2.64 -1.78
C ASN A 47 -13.62 -3.27 -0.56
N VAL A 48 -14.86 -3.72 -0.77
CA VAL A 48 -15.63 -4.47 0.22
C VAL A 48 -14.88 -5.75 0.60
N VAL A 49 -14.85 -6.05 1.90
CA VAL A 49 -14.32 -7.29 2.47
C VAL A 49 -15.48 -8.09 3.07
N ASN A 50 -15.55 -9.38 2.74
CA ASN A 50 -16.48 -10.32 3.35
C ASN A 50 -15.70 -11.19 4.34
N ASP A 51 -16.01 -11.07 5.63
CA ASP A 51 -15.41 -11.86 6.69
C ASP A 51 -16.36 -12.99 7.12
N GLY A 52 -16.00 -14.23 6.76
CA GLY A 52 -16.80 -15.39 7.09
C GLY A 52 -16.75 -15.75 8.57
N VAL A 53 -15.64 -15.48 9.23
CA VAL A 53 -15.44 -15.81 10.65
C VAL A 53 -16.40 -15.04 11.55
N SER A 54 -16.60 -13.76 11.26
CA SER A 54 -17.57 -12.93 12.00
C SER A 54 -18.94 -12.85 11.32
N ALA A 55 -19.14 -13.52 10.21
CA ALA A 55 -20.34 -13.43 9.37
C ALA A 55 -20.71 -11.96 9.11
N SER A 56 -19.74 -11.18 8.63
CA SER A 56 -19.91 -9.75 8.38
C SER A 56 -19.31 -9.30 7.06
N THR A 57 -19.79 -8.15 6.60
CA THR A 57 -19.27 -7.44 5.44
C THR A 57 -18.77 -6.07 5.88
N TRP A 58 -17.57 -5.71 5.44
CA TRP A 58 -16.94 -4.43 5.71
C TRP A 58 -16.91 -3.63 4.41
N ASP A 59 -17.78 -2.64 4.31
CA ASP A 59 -17.88 -1.79 3.14
C ASP A 59 -17.16 -0.45 3.40
N PHE A 60 -16.01 -0.28 2.76
CA PHE A 60 -15.20 0.94 2.85
C PHE A 60 -15.73 2.07 1.96
N GLY A 61 -16.77 1.82 1.17
CA GLY A 61 -17.35 2.80 0.27
C GLY A 61 -16.37 3.25 -0.82
N ASN A 62 -16.72 4.39 -1.44
CA ASN A 62 -15.87 5.00 -2.48
C ASN A 62 -14.99 6.15 -1.94
N SER A 63 -14.91 6.32 -0.63
CA SER A 63 -14.15 7.40 -0.01
C SER A 63 -12.65 7.17 -0.15
N THR A 64 -11.90 8.26 -0.30
CA THR A 64 -10.45 8.21 -0.24
C THR A 64 -10.01 8.22 1.21
N ASN A 65 -9.27 7.19 1.60
CA ASN A 65 -8.65 7.07 2.91
C ASN A 65 -7.20 7.50 2.85
N PHE A 66 -6.65 7.99 3.95
CA PHE A 66 -5.25 8.43 4.04
C PHE A 66 -4.44 7.48 4.91
N ALA A 67 -3.23 7.18 4.47
CA ALA A 67 -2.27 6.40 5.23
C ALA A 67 -0.93 7.11 5.33
N TYR A 68 -0.26 6.96 6.47
CA TYR A 68 1.14 7.32 6.65
C TYR A 68 2.00 6.09 6.42
N ARG A 69 3.10 6.24 5.69
CA ARG A 69 4.03 5.16 5.39
C ARG A 69 5.45 5.57 5.75
N GLY A 70 6.20 4.63 6.33
CA GLY A 70 7.64 4.75 6.54
C GLY A 70 8.36 3.51 6.05
N SER A 71 9.62 3.65 5.60
CA SER A 71 10.49 2.52 5.28
C SER A 71 11.92 2.76 5.70
N ILE A 72 12.64 1.65 5.92
CA ILE A 72 14.09 1.61 6.07
C ILE A 72 14.61 0.55 5.11
N GLU A 73 15.53 0.94 4.22
CA GLU A 73 15.98 0.12 3.11
C GLU A 73 17.50 0.18 3.00
N LYS A 74 18.13 -0.97 2.80
CA LYS A 74 19.54 -1.05 2.45
C LYS A 74 19.73 -0.62 1.00
N GLY A 75 20.64 0.32 0.77
CA GLY A 75 21.02 0.75 -0.57
C GLY A 75 21.74 -0.36 -1.34
N GLY A 76 21.33 -0.52 -2.59
CA GLY A 76 21.95 -1.42 -3.56
C GLY A 76 22.61 -0.65 -4.70
N ASN A 77 22.97 -1.36 -5.74
CA ASN A 77 23.57 -0.76 -6.94
C ASN A 77 22.48 -0.12 -7.83
N ASN A 78 22.86 0.87 -8.62
CA ASN A 78 21.99 1.49 -9.64
C ASN A 78 20.68 2.11 -9.13
N GLY A 79 20.68 2.66 -7.90
CA GLY A 79 19.49 3.29 -7.30
C GLY A 79 18.44 2.31 -6.79
N SER A 80 18.75 1.02 -6.76
CA SER A 80 17.88 0.03 -6.13
C SER A 80 18.10 -0.01 -4.61
N SER A 81 17.10 -0.49 -3.88
CA SER A 81 17.19 -0.78 -2.45
C SER A 81 16.20 -1.85 -2.05
N PHE A 82 16.46 -2.47 -0.92
CA PHE A 82 15.62 -3.51 -0.34
C PHE A 82 15.54 -3.31 1.18
N GLY A 83 14.35 -3.47 1.75
CA GLY A 83 14.16 -3.29 3.18
C GLY A 83 12.78 -3.64 3.66
N VAL A 84 12.34 -2.92 4.69
CA VAL A 84 11.03 -3.07 5.29
C VAL A 84 10.29 -1.74 5.30
N ALA A 85 8.98 -1.82 5.07
CA ALA A 85 8.09 -0.67 5.14
C ALA A 85 6.86 -1.00 5.99
N GLY A 86 6.36 0.01 6.69
CA GLY A 86 5.11 -0.07 7.42
C GLY A 86 4.20 1.09 7.08
N SER A 87 2.90 0.88 7.15
CA SER A 87 1.92 1.96 7.06
C SER A 87 0.84 1.84 8.10
N TRP A 88 0.20 2.97 8.39
CA TRP A 88 -0.95 3.04 9.27
C TRP A 88 -2.01 3.98 8.69
N SER A 89 -3.28 3.58 8.81
CA SER A 89 -4.44 4.37 8.39
C SER A 89 -5.61 4.12 9.34
N HIS A 90 -6.34 5.18 9.67
CA HIS A 90 -7.62 5.08 10.36
C HIS A 90 -8.74 5.18 9.33
N VAL A 91 -9.52 4.09 9.15
CA VAL A 91 -10.43 3.91 8.02
C VAL A 91 -11.86 3.78 8.50
N PRO A 92 -12.77 4.70 8.09
CA PRO A 92 -14.19 4.54 8.30
C PRO A 92 -14.77 3.51 7.32
N PHE A 93 -15.76 2.75 7.77
CA PHE A 93 -16.48 1.77 6.94
C PHE A 93 -17.88 1.51 7.48
N VAL A 94 -18.71 0.84 6.68
CA VAL A 94 -20.00 0.32 7.11
C VAL A 94 -19.84 -1.16 7.43
N TYR A 95 -20.11 -1.51 8.69
CA TYR A 95 -20.15 -2.90 9.13
C TYR A 95 -21.57 -3.44 8.94
N THR A 96 -21.73 -4.60 8.29
CA THR A 96 -23.00 -5.28 8.11
C THR A 96 -22.89 -6.72 8.58
N SER A 97 -23.73 -7.12 9.53
CA SER A 97 -23.88 -8.53 9.93
C SER A 97 -24.66 -9.29 8.86
N THR A 98 -24.14 -10.43 8.41
CA THR A 98 -24.80 -11.28 7.41
C THR A 98 -25.61 -12.42 8.04
N GLY A 99 -25.55 -12.59 9.37
CA GLY A 99 -26.30 -13.61 10.11
C GLY A 99 -27.73 -13.18 10.45
N VAL A 100 -28.61 -14.16 10.71
CA VAL A 100 -30.02 -13.96 11.06
C VAL A 100 -30.20 -13.24 12.42
N PHE A 101 -29.18 -13.31 13.27
CA PHE A 101 -29.08 -12.55 14.51
C PHE A 101 -27.71 -11.87 14.54
N PRO A 102 -27.63 -10.56 14.93
CA PRO A 102 -26.34 -9.96 15.11
C PRO A 102 -25.55 -10.75 16.18
N PRO A 103 -24.41 -11.36 15.82
CA PRO A 103 -23.60 -12.06 16.79
C PRO A 103 -23.16 -11.07 17.89
N ALA A 104 -22.82 -11.58 19.07
CA ALA A 104 -22.23 -10.78 20.11
C ALA A 104 -21.03 -10.01 19.52
N GLY A 105 -21.07 -8.66 19.58
CA GLY A 105 -20.09 -7.80 18.90
C GLY A 105 -20.53 -7.29 17.51
N GLY A 106 -21.81 -7.40 17.16
CA GLY A 106 -22.40 -6.75 15.98
C GLY A 106 -22.97 -5.35 16.26
N CYS A 107 -23.76 -4.83 15.31
CA CYS A 107 -24.46 -3.57 15.43
C CYS A 107 -25.62 -3.70 16.44
N ALA A 108 -25.77 -2.73 17.36
CA ALA A 108 -26.82 -2.77 18.38
C ALA A 108 -28.21 -2.56 17.75
N GLY A 109 -29.01 -3.62 17.72
CA GLY A 109 -30.39 -3.56 17.25
C GLY A 109 -30.59 -3.35 15.75
N THR A 110 -29.52 -3.30 14.95
CA THR A 110 -29.55 -3.14 13.50
C THR A 110 -28.59 -4.11 12.81
N LEU A 111 -28.85 -4.40 11.52
CA LEU A 111 -27.94 -5.25 10.72
C LEU A 111 -26.68 -4.51 10.30
N SER A 112 -26.74 -3.19 10.15
CA SER A 112 -25.62 -2.37 9.67
C SER A 112 -25.39 -1.18 10.58
N CYS A 113 -24.13 -0.76 10.74
CA CYS A 113 -23.74 0.42 11.48
C CYS A 113 -22.45 1.04 10.91
N GLU A 114 -22.29 2.34 11.12
CA GLU A 114 -21.03 3.02 10.85
C GLU A 114 -19.97 2.56 11.86
N ALA A 115 -18.79 2.31 11.36
CA ALA A 115 -17.66 1.79 12.11
C ALA A 115 -16.35 2.41 11.62
N HIS A 116 -15.28 2.15 12.36
CA HIS A 116 -13.91 2.46 11.96
C HIS A 116 -12.97 1.33 12.38
N LEU A 117 -11.86 1.23 11.71
CA LEU A 117 -10.75 0.34 12.04
C LEU A 117 -9.41 1.02 11.78
N ASP A 118 -8.37 0.46 12.39
CA ASP A 118 -6.99 0.78 12.06
C ASP A 118 -6.46 -0.27 11.09
N LEU A 119 -6.02 0.17 9.92
CA LEU A 119 -5.39 -0.66 8.90
C LEU A 119 -3.89 -0.43 8.97
N MET A 120 -3.15 -1.49 9.31
CA MET A 120 -1.70 -1.46 9.47
C MET A 120 -1.06 -2.43 8.49
N THR A 121 0.03 -2.02 7.82
CA THR A 121 0.80 -2.93 6.97
C THR A 121 2.21 -3.07 7.46
N LEU A 122 2.78 -4.26 7.25
CA LEU A 122 4.21 -4.51 7.39
C LEU A 122 4.66 -5.36 6.20
N VAL A 123 5.58 -4.83 5.41
CA VAL A 123 5.99 -5.47 4.15
C VAL A 123 7.51 -5.43 3.97
N ALA A 124 8.05 -6.46 3.32
CA ALA A 124 9.32 -6.36 2.64
C ALA A 124 9.12 -5.50 1.39
N THR A 125 10.03 -4.59 1.13
CA THR A 125 9.96 -3.66 0.00
C THR A 125 11.22 -3.74 -0.84
N PHE A 126 11.03 -3.79 -2.15
CA PHE A 126 12.08 -3.57 -3.14
C PHE A 126 11.74 -2.30 -3.90
N HIS A 127 12.68 -1.38 -3.96
CA HIS A 127 12.56 -0.12 -4.68
C HIS A 127 13.62 -0.07 -5.78
N SER A 128 13.25 0.37 -6.96
CA SER A 128 14.13 0.62 -8.08
C SER A 128 13.82 1.98 -8.68
N GLY A 129 14.82 2.83 -8.70
CA GLY A 129 14.74 4.21 -9.17
C GLY A 129 15.53 5.12 -8.26
N GLY A 130 16.14 6.15 -8.82
CA GLY A 130 16.92 7.11 -8.06
C GLY A 130 17.97 7.81 -8.92
N GLY A 131 18.64 8.77 -8.33
CA GLY A 131 19.61 9.63 -8.98
C GLY A 131 19.11 11.07 -9.06
N ILE A 132 20.00 11.98 -9.46
CA ILE A 132 19.67 13.41 -9.58
C ILE A 132 18.74 13.64 -10.76
N GLY A 133 17.73 14.50 -10.55
CA GLY A 133 16.76 14.87 -11.56
C GLY A 133 15.62 13.87 -11.71
N PHE A 134 14.91 13.93 -12.82
CA PHE A 134 13.72 13.09 -13.06
C PHE A 134 14.08 11.64 -13.35
N HIS A 135 13.40 10.70 -12.70
CA HIS A 135 13.58 9.26 -12.89
C HIS A 135 12.28 8.50 -12.68
N GLN A 136 12.22 7.30 -13.23
CA GLN A 136 11.11 6.36 -13.00
C GLN A 136 11.36 5.58 -11.72
N VAL A 137 10.27 5.23 -11.02
CA VAL A 137 10.28 4.44 -9.79
C VAL A 137 9.42 3.21 -9.97
N LEU A 138 9.93 2.06 -9.57
CA LEU A 138 9.21 0.81 -9.45
C LEU A 138 9.39 0.28 -8.02
N GLU A 139 8.28 -0.09 -7.38
CA GLU A 139 8.29 -0.77 -6.09
C GLU A 139 7.55 -2.10 -6.13
N LEU A 140 8.12 -3.09 -5.45
CA LEU A 140 7.46 -4.37 -5.17
C LEU A 140 7.39 -4.54 -3.66
N ASN A 141 6.22 -4.90 -3.16
CA ASN A 141 6.00 -5.08 -1.73
C ASN A 141 5.29 -6.41 -1.48
N GLY A 142 5.72 -7.12 -0.45
CA GLY A 142 5.10 -8.36 -0.01
C GLY A 142 5.15 -8.49 1.51
N GLY A 143 4.04 -8.84 2.14
CA GLY A 143 3.97 -8.94 3.60
C GLY A 143 2.55 -9.16 4.09
N VAL A 144 2.14 -8.38 5.09
CA VAL A 144 0.84 -8.53 5.74
C VAL A 144 0.14 -7.20 5.92
N VAL A 145 -1.19 -7.25 5.94
CA VAL A 145 -2.06 -6.19 6.42
C VAL A 145 -2.84 -6.69 7.63
N ALA A 146 -2.90 -5.87 8.67
CA ALA A 146 -3.65 -6.14 9.89
C ALA A 146 -4.82 -5.16 10.01
N TYR A 147 -6.00 -5.71 10.24
CA TYR A 147 -7.22 -4.97 10.55
C TYR A 147 -7.40 -4.99 12.06
N ARG A 148 -7.27 -3.84 12.70
CA ARG A 148 -7.27 -3.72 14.16
C ARG A 148 -8.33 -2.71 14.63
N ASN A 149 -8.67 -2.78 15.91
CA ASN A 149 -9.54 -1.79 16.55
C ASN A 149 -10.89 -1.58 15.83
N LEU A 150 -11.50 -2.69 15.35
CA LEU A 150 -12.84 -2.62 14.76
C LEU A 150 -13.83 -2.14 15.82
N LYS A 151 -14.36 -0.94 15.64
CA LYS A 151 -15.24 -0.31 16.61
C LYS A 151 -16.40 0.38 15.93
N ARG A 152 -17.57 0.26 16.54
CA ARG A 152 -18.75 1.02 16.15
C ARG A 152 -18.54 2.51 16.46
N LYS A 153 -18.93 3.37 15.52
CA LYS A 153 -18.69 4.82 15.61
C LYS A 153 -19.54 5.49 16.69
N SER A 154 -20.76 4.97 16.94
CA SER A 154 -21.73 5.61 17.85
C SER A 154 -21.34 5.55 19.32
N ASP A 155 -20.71 4.47 19.78
CA ASP A 155 -20.42 4.21 21.21
C ASP A 155 -19.03 3.61 21.45
N GLY A 156 -18.25 3.37 20.39
CA GLY A 156 -16.92 2.79 20.51
C GLY A 156 -16.90 1.30 20.86
N ALA A 157 -18.06 0.63 20.85
CA ALA A 157 -18.12 -0.79 21.14
C ALA A 157 -17.35 -1.61 20.10
N LYS A 158 -16.63 -2.63 20.55
CA LYS A 158 -15.87 -3.52 19.68
C LYS A 158 -16.80 -4.34 18.79
N LEU A 159 -16.45 -4.42 17.52
CA LEU A 159 -17.11 -5.26 16.53
C LEU A 159 -16.32 -6.56 16.31
N ALA A 160 -17.02 -7.60 15.84
CA ALA A 160 -16.38 -8.87 15.48
C ALA A 160 -15.66 -8.75 14.11
N PRO A 161 -14.51 -9.41 13.94
CA PRO A 161 -13.77 -10.20 14.93
C PRO A 161 -13.05 -9.29 15.95
N SER A 162 -13.27 -9.54 17.25
CA SER A 162 -12.75 -8.65 18.31
C SER A 162 -11.22 -8.56 18.39
N GLY A 163 -10.52 -9.58 17.89
CA GLY A 163 -9.06 -9.62 17.76
C GLY A 163 -8.52 -8.95 16.50
N GLY A 164 -9.41 -8.51 15.62
CA GLY A 164 -9.04 -8.10 14.26
C GLY A 164 -8.67 -9.29 13.37
N ASN A 165 -8.10 -9.00 12.21
CA ASN A 165 -7.62 -10.01 11.26
C ASN A 165 -6.25 -9.62 10.71
N VAL A 166 -5.53 -10.59 10.12
CA VAL A 166 -4.22 -10.38 9.46
C VAL A 166 -4.21 -11.18 8.17
N ASP A 167 -4.04 -10.48 7.06
CA ASP A 167 -4.05 -11.06 5.73
C ASP A 167 -2.69 -10.92 5.05
N PRO A 168 -2.29 -11.86 4.18
CA PRO A 168 -1.19 -11.66 3.26
C PRO A 168 -1.49 -10.52 2.30
N LEU A 169 -0.48 -9.67 2.08
CA LEU A 169 -0.55 -8.47 1.26
C LEU A 169 0.55 -8.48 0.20
N PHE A 170 0.17 -8.15 -1.03
CA PHE A 170 1.09 -7.86 -2.12
C PHE A 170 0.77 -6.51 -2.72
N ALA A 171 1.82 -5.76 -3.14
CA ALA A 171 1.61 -4.50 -3.81
C ALA A 171 2.66 -4.24 -4.88
N LEU A 172 2.22 -3.58 -5.95
CA LEU A 172 3.03 -3.06 -7.03
C LEU A 172 2.87 -1.54 -7.05
N GLY A 173 3.97 -0.82 -7.01
CA GLY A 173 4.04 0.63 -7.15
C GLY A 173 4.80 1.01 -8.42
N TYR A 174 4.25 1.93 -9.18
CA TYR A 174 4.94 2.56 -10.32
C TYR A 174 4.71 4.06 -10.29
N GLY A 175 5.77 4.81 -10.57
CA GLY A 175 5.69 6.25 -10.52
C GLY A 175 6.93 6.95 -11.02
N PHE A 176 7.08 8.17 -10.55
CA PHE A 176 8.17 9.05 -10.90
C PHE A 176 8.76 9.69 -9.66
N GLY A 177 10.07 9.85 -9.68
CA GLY A 177 10.82 10.56 -8.67
C GLY A 177 11.58 11.74 -9.25
N TYR A 178 11.88 12.70 -8.38
CA TYR A 178 12.79 13.79 -8.67
C TYR A 178 13.86 13.85 -7.59
N GLY A 179 15.10 13.55 -8.00
CA GLY A 179 16.25 13.61 -7.13
C GLY A 179 16.75 15.04 -6.97
N LEU A 180 16.56 15.59 -5.78
CA LEU A 180 17.10 16.90 -5.38
C LEU A 180 18.62 16.83 -5.18
N SER A 181 19.10 15.67 -4.77
CA SER A 181 20.52 15.36 -4.62
C SER A 181 20.75 13.85 -4.76
N ASP A 182 22.01 13.39 -4.68
CA ASP A 182 22.34 11.95 -4.63
C ASP A 182 21.73 11.23 -3.43
N ARG A 183 21.22 11.97 -2.44
CA ARG A 183 20.70 11.45 -1.17
C ARG A 183 19.29 11.90 -0.82
N THR A 184 18.62 12.63 -1.70
CA THR A 184 17.28 13.15 -1.40
C THR A 184 16.41 13.06 -2.65
N ASN A 185 15.35 12.27 -2.58
CA ASN A 185 14.39 12.09 -3.66
C ASN A 185 12.97 12.42 -3.18
N LEU A 186 12.19 13.02 -4.06
CA LEU A 186 10.75 13.16 -3.92
C LEU A 186 10.11 12.20 -4.92
N ASP A 187 9.25 11.30 -4.44
CA ASP A 187 8.62 10.28 -5.27
C ASP A 187 7.10 10.43 -5.24
N ILE A 188 6.48 10.29 -6.42
CA ILE A 188 5.02 10.16 -6.58
C ILE A 188 4.77 8.81 -7.23
N ILE A 189 4.09 7.92 -6.50
CA ILE A 189 3.93 6.51 -6.87
C ILE A 189 2.45 6.15 -6.84
N SER A 190 1.97 5.60 -7.94
CA SER A 190 0.68 4.92 -7.98
C SER A 190 0.87 3.50 -7.45
N ASP A 191 0.26 3.22 -6.31
CA ASP A 191 0.30 1.91 -5.66
C ASP A 191 -0.96 1.11 -6.00
N TYR A 192 -0.79 -0.16 -6.30
CA TYR A 192 -1.87 -1.12 -6.38
C TYR A 192 -1.58 -2.28 -5.46
N SER A 193 -2.29 -2.36 -4.36
CA SER A 193 -2.14 -3.43 -3.39
C SER A 193 -3.39 -4.31 -3.33
N PHE A 194 -3.19 -5.56 -2.99
CA PHE A 194 -4.26 -6.52 -2.76
C PHE A 194 -3.92 -7.42 -1.59
N ALA A 195 -4.90 -7.59 -0.72
CA ALA A 195 -4.84 -8.49 0.41
C ALA A 195 -5.77 -9.69 0.15
N ILE A 196 -5.34 -10.87 0.55
CA ILE A 196 -6.14 -12.09 0.43
C ILE A 196 -6.74 -12.37 1.80
N HIS A 197 -8.01 -12.01 1.95
CA HIS A 197 -8.75 -12.24 3.18
C HIS A 197 -9.16 -13.70 3.33
N GLU A 198 -9.31 -14.19 4.55
CA GLU A 198 -9.68 -15.57 4.84
C GLU A 198 -11.05 -15.93 4.24
N ARG A 199 -11.16 -17.13 3.64
CA ARG A 199 -12.40 -17.61 3.01
C ARG A 199 -13.23 -18.54 3.89
N LYS A 200 -12.81 -18.80 5.12
CA LYS A 200 -13.51 -19.70 6.01
C LYS A 200 -14.96 -19.23 6.17
N ASP A 201 -15.89 -20.17 6.06
CA ASP A 201 -17.33 -19.97 6.21
C ASP A 201 -17.99 -19.00 5.19
N LEU A 202 -17.27 -18.57 4.14
CA LEU A 202 -17.85 -17.82 3.03
C LEU A 202 -18.53 -18.75 2.02
N SER A 203 -19.69 -18.33 1.49
CA SER A 203 -20.36 -19.00 0.39
C SER A 203 -19.49 -18.98 -0.88
N SER A 204 -19.66 -19.99 -1.74
CA SER A 204 -18.98 -20.05 -3.03
C SER A 204 -19.36 -18.83 -3.87
N GLY A 205 -18.36 -18.17 -4.47
CA GLY A 205 -18.55 -17.01 -5.34
C GLY A 205 -18.28 -15.65 -4.68
N ASN A 206 -18.20 -15.54 -3.36
CA ASN A 206 -17.78 -14.30 -2.70
C ASN A 206 -16.28 -14.07 -2.90
N SER A 207 -15.93 -12.84 -3.31
CA SER A 207 -14.54 -12.43 -3.36
C SER A 207 -14.00 -12.25 -1.95
N ASN A 208 -12.81 -12.78 -1.71
CA ASN A 208 -12.05 -12.58 -0.49
C ASN A 208 -10.80 -11.72 -0.73
N THR A 209 -10.73 -11.00 -1.83
CA THR A 209 -9.61 -10.13 -2.16
C THR A 209 -9.99 -8.68 -1.93
N ASN A 210 -9.27 -8.02 -1.03
CA ASN A 210 -9.36 -6.58 -0.83
C ASN A 210 -8.31 -5.90 -1.71
N SER A 211 -8.75 -5.19 -2.75
CA SER A 211 -7.87 -4.39 -3.59
C SER A 211 -7.87 -2.93 -3.13
N MET A 212 -6.68 -2.36 -3.03
CA MET A 212 -6.47 -1.01 -2.51
C MET A 212 -5.60 -0.21 -3.48
N PRO A 213 -6.18 0.34 -4.56
CA PRO A 213 -5.49 1.30 -5.42
C PRO A 213 -5.26 2.60 -4.68
N GLY A 214 -4.10 3.23 -4.89
CA GLY A 214 -3.74 4.47 -4.21
C GLY A 214 -2.72 5.30 -4.97
N LEU A 215 -2.51 6.51 -4.46
CA LEU A 215 -1.47 7.42 -4.89
C LEU A 215 -0.69 7.88 -3.67
N ARG A 216 0.62 7.77 -3.73
CA ARG A 216 1.53 8.11 -2.63
C ARG A 216 2.51 9.20 -3.04
N ALA A 217 2.73 10.16 -2.15
CA ALA A 217 3.84 11.08 -2.20
C ALA A 217 4.80 10.77 -1.04
N SER A 218 6.10 10.70 -1.32
CA SER A 218 7.11 10.36 -0.32
C SER A 218 8.41 11.14 -0.49
N LEU A 219 9.05 11.42 0.63
CA LEU A 219 10.41 11.94 0.73
C LEU A 219 11.32 10.78 1.14
N ARG A 220 12.38 10.58 0.37
CA ARG A 220 13.36 9.53 0.57
C ARG A 220 14.73 10.15 0.80
N MET A 221 15.38 9.78 1.92
CA MET A 221 16.67 10.32 2.34
C MET A 221 17.68 9.18 2.49
N GLY A 222 18.85 9.35 1.89
CA GLY A 222 19.95 8.40 1.88
C GLY A 222 21.04 8.75 2.86
N PHE A 223 21.56 7.75 3.58
CA PHE A 223 22.57 7.88 4.60
C PHE A 223 23.72 6.90 4.39
N GLY A 224 24.89 7.23 4.92
CA GLY A 224 26.10 6.39 4.79
C GLY A 224 26.50 6.18 3.34
N GLY A 225 27.23 5.09 3.09
CA GLY A 225 27.77 4.75 1.78
C GLY A 225 29.14 5.37 1.49
N SER A 226 29.77 4.87 0.41
CA SER A 226 31.07 5.33 -0.06
C SER A 226 30.92 6.15 -1.33
N THR A 227 31.72 7.19 -1.48
CA THR A 227 31.88 7.90 -2.73
C THR A 227 32.80 7.09 -3.64
N THR A 228 32.24 6.49 -4.69
CA THR A 228 33.08 5.79 -5.66
C THR A 228 33.38 6.75 -6.81
N ARG A 229 34.65 7.09 -6.99
CA ARG A 229 35.10 7.84 -8.15
C ARG A 229 35.09 6.88 -9.36
N ARG A 230 34.32 7.20 -10.36
CA ARG A 230 34.37 6.51 -11.67
C ARG A 230 35.24 7.26 -12.64
#